data_7d1387bd8e295ae9c01466d06d929367
#
_entry.id   7d1387bd8e295ae9c01466d06d929367
#
_cell.length_a   1.000
_cell.length_b   1.000
_cell.length_c   1.000
_cell.angle_alpha   90.00
_cell.angle_beta   90.00
_cell.angle_gamma   90.00
#
_symmetry.space_group_name_H-M   'P 1'
#
loop_
_entity.id
_entity.type
_entity.pdbx_description
1 polymer ?
#
loop_
_entity_poly.entity_id
_entity_poly.type
_entity_poly.pdbx_seq_one_letter_code
_entity_poly.pdbx_strand_id
1 'polypeptide(L)'
;MTRPTRRDFVRLIGAGACASRLGCGDNVTSREVAAAILEPTSDRMIVAVWARDARSAVLEIRDADDVTTVPVELDASGSGAVDLADLRPATRYAISIVVAGSRHGPYSARTAPRDDDPRTVRIAVFADVDPNPEFETDLIPHVVAADPDLLVSIGDFPYTDNGPVAETLDAYRDRHVEIRSLPSVRMLLEAAALRAIYDDHEFRNNWDAMFAAVETERYAAAMTVWDEFFPLRGAVADRRYRNWRWGANVECFLLDCRRFRSANAAPDDGHKTMLGATQLTWFQDAIARSVAPFKLVFTSVPLAFGTGDDHWSAFASERDAMLDALVGIGGVVFIAGDQHFFAAHRHRHGIREFQIGPLARGIGTPGASEPGVVFRAARYNVGLVDISADRLVVTGLGTAGERFYEESFGVEDLTPTRA
;
A
#
# COMPACT_ATOMS: atom_id res chain seq x y z
N MET A 1 31.72 -3.63 -26.64
CA MET A 1 30.83 -3.64 -25.46
C MET A 1 29.85 -4.77 -25.70
N THR A 2 30.06 -5.90 -25.01
CA THR A 2 29.26 -7.13 -25.13
C THR A 2 27.96 -6.90 -24.35
N ARG A 3 26.81 -7.16 -25.00
CA ARG A 3 25.49 -7.13 -24.35
C ARG A 3 25.49 -8.16 -23.21
N PRO A 4 24.97 -7.83 -22.01
CA PRO A 4 24.84 -8.79 -20.94
C PRO A 4 23.90 -9.92 -21.36
N THR A 5 24.28 -11.14 -21.06
CA THR A 5 23.49 -12.33 -21.39
C THR A 5 22.33 -12.46 -20.39
N ARG A 6 21.20 -12.99 -20.87
CA ARG A 6 19.91 -13.20 -20.15
C ARG A 6 19.98 -13.95 -18.79
N ARG A 7 21.17 -14.27 -18.28
CA ARG A 7 21.36 -15.03 -17.02
C ARG A 7 21.36 -14.20 -15.73
N ASP A 8 21.39 -12.87 -15.84
CA ASP A 8 21.55 -11.98 -14.67
C ASP A 8 20.20 -11.40 -14.17
N PHE A 9 19.08 -11.96 -14.66
CA PHE A 9 17.74 -11.37 -14.49
C PHE A 9 17.10 -11.57 -13.10
N VAL A 10 17.66 -12.40 -12.24
CA VAL A 10 16.99 -12.80 -10.97
C VAL A 10 17.95 -12.73 -9.78
N ARG A 11 17.61 -11.93 -8.78
CA ARG A 11 18.14 -12.09 -7.43
C ARG A 11 17.05 -12.67 -6.55
N LEU A 12 17.27 -13.89 -6.06
CA LEU A 12 16.43 -14.55 -5.06
C LEU A 12 16.57 -13.82 -3.72
N ILE A 13 15.44 -13.41 -3.15
CA ILE A 13 15.36 -13.09 -1.73
C ILE A 13 15.15 -14.46 -1.05
N GLY A 14 16.24 -15.15 -0.74
CA GLY A 14 16.18 -16.49 -0.19
C GLY A 14 16.30 -16.49 1.31
N ALA A 15 15.36 -17.12 1.98
CA ALA A 15 15.56 -17.72 3.29
C ALA A 15 15.85 -19.22 3.09
N GLY A 16 17.06 -19.63 3.40
CA GLY A 16 17.40 -21.02 3.74
C GLY A 16 17.57 -21.99 2.58
N ALA A 17 18.82 -22.42 2.36
CA ALA A 17 19.17 -23.52 1.47
C ALA A 17 18.65 -24.87 2.00
N CYS A 18 17.86 -25.58 1.20
CA CYS A 18 17.67 -27.02 1.34
C CYS A 18 17.76 -27.70 -0.02
N ALA A 19 18.55 -28.77 -0.07
CA ALA A 19 18.95 -29.51 -1.26
C ALA A 19 17.80 -30.26 -1.92
N SER A 20 17.81 -30.26 -3.24
CA SER A 20 16.92 -30.87 -4.20
C SER A 20 16.65 -32.38 -3.98
N ARG A 21 15.39 -32.79 -4.04
CA ARG A 21 14.95 -34.07 -4.62
C ARG A 21 13.78 -33.78 -5.59
N LEU A 22 13.99 -34.11 -6.84
CA LEU A 22 12.93 -34.22 -7.85
C LEU A 22 11.98 -35.35 -7.43
N GLY A 23 10.82 -35.01 -6.94
CA GLY A 23 9.71 -35.94 -6.64
C GLY A 23 8.61 -35.75 -7.70
N CYS A 24 8.07 -36.85 -8.21
CA CYS A 24 6.99 -36.95 -9.17
C CYS A 24 5.77 -36.13 -8.74
N GLY A 25 5.15 -35.46 -9.74
CA GLY A 25 4.04 -34.57 -9.55
C GLY A 25 2.82 -35.19 -8.89
N ASP A 26 2.44 -34.63 -7.76
CA ASP A 26 1.12 -34.78 -7.19
C ASP A 26 0.16 -33.82 -7.92
N ASN A 27 -0.98 -34.31 -8.34
CA ASN A 27 -2.07 -33.54 -8.92
C ASN A 27 -2.69 -32.65 -7.85
N VAL A 28 -2.02 -31.55 -7.51
CA VAL A 28 -2.59 -30.52 -6.63
C VAL A 28 -3.54 -29.69 -7.48
N THR A 29 -4.83 -29.87 -7.26
CA THR A 29 -5.83 -28.92 -7.77
C THR A 29 -5.61 -27.59 -7.06
N SER A 30 -4.86 -26.69 -7.67
CA SER A 30 -4.52 -25.38 -7.14
C SER A 30 -5.76 -24.50 -7.07
N ARG A 31 -6.62 -24.72 -6.05
CA ARG A 31 -7.81 -23.89 -5.84
C ARG A 31 -7.49 -22.56 -5.16
N GLU A 32 -6.35 -22.46 -4.50
CA GLU A 32 -5.99 -21.30 -3.71
C GLU A 32 -4.57 -20.82 -4.08
N VAL A 33 -4.51 -19.89 -5.03
CA VAL A 33 -3.28 -19.14 -5.35
C VAL A 33 -3.58 -17.66 -5.16
N ALA A 34 -2.80 -17.03 -4.30
CA ALA A 34 -2.78 -15.58 -4.14
C ALA A 34 -1.45 -15.03 -4.65
N ALA A 35 -1.47 -13.89 -5.30
CA ALA A 35 -0.26 -13.21 -5.73
C ALA A 35 -0.45 -11.71 -5.83
N ALA A 36 0.66 -10.98 -5.80
CA ALA A 36 0.69 -9.55 -6.05
C ALA A 36 2.04 -9.15 -6.67
N ILE A 37 2.01 -8.11 -7.50
CA ILE A 37 3.21 -7.44 -7.99
C ILE A 37 3.44 -6.22 -7.10
N LEU A 38 4.61 -6.15 -6.47
CA LEU A 38 4.88 -5.24 -5.37
C LEU A 38 6.13 -4.39 -5.62
N GLU A 39 6.17 -3.24 -4.97
CA GLU A 39 7.35 -2.38 -4.85
C GLU A 39 8.04 -2.08 -6.19
N PRO A 40 7.31 -1.66 -7.24
CA PRO A 40 7.91 -1.33 -8.51
C PRO A 40 8.86 -0.12 -8.38
N THR A 41 10.05 -0.25 -8.99
CA THR A 41 11.00 0.84 -9.25
C THR A 41 11.14 1.02 -10.76
N SER A 42 12.04 1.88 -11.21
CA SER A 42 12.28 2.06 -12.66
C SER A 42 12.87 0.82 -13.34
N ASP A 43 13.44 -0.11 -12.57
CA ASP A 43 14.18 -1.27 -13.09
C ASP A 43 13.88 -2.59 -12.36
N ARG A 44 12.98 -2.58 -11.38
CA ARG A 44 12.69 -3.76 -10.53
C ARG A 44 11.23 -3.83 -10.13
N MET A 45 10.76 -5.04 -9.78
CA MET A 45 9.51 -5.29 -9.05
C MET A 45 9.57 -6.63 -8.31
N ILE A 46 8.87 -6.74 -7.19
CA ILE A 46 8.76 -8.00 -6.45
C ILE A 46 7.48 -8.70 -6.89
N VAL A 47 7.57 -9.99 -7.20
CA VAL A 47 6.40 -10.86 -7.39
C VAL A 47 6.30 -11.76 -6.17
N ALA A 48 5.28 -11.54 -5.36
CA ALA A 48 4.95 -12.39 -4.23
C ALA A 48 3.89 -13.41 -4.66
N VAL A 49 4.11 -14.69 -4.31
CA VAL A 49 3.22 -15.80 -4.64
C VAL A 49 2.97 -16.61 -3.37
N TRP A 50 1.72 -16.94 -3.15
CA TRP A 50 1.32 -17.91 -2.16
C TRP A 50 0.44 -18.98 -2.82
N ALA A 51 0.76 -20.26 -2.61
CA ALA A 51 0.02 -21.38 -3.17
C ALA A 51 0.05 -22.55 -2.17
N ARG A 52 -1.13 -22.87 -1.60
CA ARG A 52 -1.25 -23.95 -0.60
C ARG A 52 -0.74 -25.28 -1.18
N ASP A 53 0.08 -25.98 -0.38
CA ASP A 53 0.64 -27.30 -0.71
C ASP A 53 1.55 -27.36 -1.95
N ALA A 54 1.88 -26.20 -2.56
CA ALA A 54 2.88 -26.11 -3.61
C ALA A 54 4.28 -25.90 -3.04
N ARG A 55 5.31 -26.26 -3.83
CA ARG A 55 6.73 -26.06 -3.49
C ARG A 55 7.46 -25.24 -4.54
N SER A 56 6.80 -24.97 -5.65
CA SER A 56 7.36 -24.14 -6.71
C SER A 56 6.26 -23.55 -7.57
N ALA A 57 6.56 -22.41 -8.15
CA ALA A 57 5.81 -21.78 -9.21
C ALA A 57 6.75 -21.35 -10.34
N VAL A 58 6.20 -20.99 -11.47
CA VAL A 58 6.96 -20.38 -12.57
C VAL A 58 6.26 -19.08 -12.97
N LEU A 59 7.01 -18.00 -13.02
CA LEU A 59 6.54 -16.74 -13.60
C LEU A 59 6.80 -16.77 -15.12
N GLU A 60 5.80 -16.42 -15.89
CA GLU A 60 5.93 -16.11 -17.31
C GLU A 60 5.75 -14.61 -17.49
N ILE A 61 6.84 -13.93 -17.75
CA ILE A 61 6.92 -12.47 -17.87
C ILE A 61 6.90 -12.14 -19.36
N ARG A 62 5.87 -11.43 -19.78
CA ARG A 62 5.72 -10.96 -21.16
C ARG A 62 6.01 -9.46 -21.24
N ASP A 63 6.91 -9.13 -22.17
CA ASP A 63 7.26 -7.78 -22.55
C ASP A 63 7.18 -7.69 -24.09
N ALA A 64 6.13 -7.04 -24.60
CA ALA A 64 5.75 -7.08 -26.01
C ALA A 64 5.67 -8.53 -26.53
N ASP A 65 6.57 -8.92 -27.44
CA ASP A 65 6.59 -10.26 -28.05
C ASP A 65 7.52 -11.25 -27.31
N ASP A 66 8.35 -10.75 -26.40
CA ASP A 66 9.30 -11.57 -25.63
C ASP A 66 8.63 -12.18 -24.40
N VAL A 67 8.88 -13.47 -24.16
CA VAL A 67 8.46 -14.18 -22.96
C VAL A 67 9.69 -14.73 -22.24
N THR A 68 9.84 -14.33 -20.98
CA THR A 68 10.88 -14.83 -20.08
C THR A 68 10.23 -15.63 -18.97
N THR A 69 10.83 -16.77 -18.58
CA THR A 69 10.37 -17.60 -17.48
C THR A 69 11.32 -17.51 -16.30
N VAL A 70 10.76 -17.39 -15.08
CA VAL A 70 11.51 -17.31 -13.84
C VAL A 70 10.93 -18.29 -12.84
N PRO A 71 11.72 -19.24 -12.31
CA PRO A 71 11.26 -20.15 -11.26
C PRO A 71 11.11 -19.40 -9.93
N VAL A 72 10.08 -19.77 -9.14
CA VAL A 72 9.85 -19.33 -7.77
C VAL A 72 9.86 -20.54 -6.87
N GLU A 73 10.74 -20.56 -5.89
CA GLU A 73 10.70 -21.54 -4.82
C GLU A 73 9.69 -21.09 -3.76
N LEU A 74 8.82 -21.99 -3.34
CA LEU A 74 7.86 -21.78 -2.27
C LEU A 74 8.28 -22.56 -1.04
N ASP A 75 8.22 -21.92 0.10
CA ASP A 75 8.59 -22.52 1.39
C ASP A 75 7.55 -23.56 1.87
N ALA A 76 7.69 -24.01 3.12
CA ALA A 76 6.77 -24.99 3.70
C ALA A 76 5.33 -24.47 3.85
N SER A 77 5.14 -23.18 3.92
CA SER A 77 3.82 -22.54 3.97
C SER A 77 3.18 -22.34 2.59
N GLY A 78 3.95 -22.54 1.52
CA GLY A 78 3.54 -22.22 0.15
C GLY A 78 3.81 -20.77 -0.24
N SER A 79 4.58 -20.02 0.56
CA SER A 79 4.94 -18.63 0.29
C SER A 79 6.28 -18.53 -0.42
N GLY A 80 6.40 -17.57 -1.35
CA GLY A 80 7.67 -17.25 -2.01
C GLY A 80 7.61 -15.91 -2.74
N ALA A 81 8.76 -15.30 -2.91
CA ALA A 81 8.87 -14.03 -3.62
C ALA A 81 10.12 -13.99 -4.51
N VAL A 82 10.00 -13.30 -5.63
CA VAL A 82 11.11 -13.05 -6.55
C VAL A 82 11.21 -11.55 -6.80
N ASP A 83 12.41 -11.02 -6.64
CA ASP A 83 12.73 -9.64 -7.01
C ASP A 83 13.25 -9.62 -8.45
N LEU A 84 12.38 -9.30 -9.39
CA LEU A 84 12.71 -9.12 -10.80
C LEU A 84 13.56 -7.86 -10.96
N ALA A 85 14.68 -7.96 -11.67
CA ALA A 85 15.61 -6.86 -11.91
C ALA A 85 15.84 -6.65 -13.41
N ASP A 86 16.58 -5.59 -13.76
CA ASP A 86 16.94 -5.22 -15.12
C ASP A 86 15.73 -5.00 -16.04
N LEU A 87 14.61 -4.57 -15.45
CA LEU A 87 13.41 -4.20 -16.18
C LEU A 87 13.60 -2.83 -16.85
N ARG A 88 12.84 -2.57 -17.90
CA ARG A 88 12.83 -1.27 -18.57
C ARG A 88 11.96 -0.27 -17.81
N PRO A 89 12.38 1.00 -17.67
CA PRO A 89 11.56 2.03 -17.03
C PRO A 89 10.25 2.28 -17.76
N ALA A 90 9.23 2.69 -17.01
CA ALA A 90 7.92 3.09 -17.53
C ALA A 90 7.28 2.07 -18.50
N THR A 91 7.59 0.80 -18.30
CA THR A 91 7.18 -0.31 -19.19
C THR A 91 6.15 -1.17 -18.48
N ARG A 92 5.07 -1.50 -19.20
CA ARG A 92 4.05 -2.43 -18.70
C ARG A 92 4.44 -3.86 -19.02
N TYR A 93 4.44 -4.71 -18.03
CA TYR A 93 4.66 -6.14 -18.12
C TYR A 93 3.37 -6.90 -17.84
N ALA A 94 3.17 -8.03 -18.51
CA ALA A 94 2.13 -8.99 -18.17
C ALA A 94 2.79 -10.24 -17.58
N ILE A 95 2.46 -10.55 -16.32
CA ILE A 95 3.09 -11.62 -15.56
C ILE A 95 2.03 -12.68 -15.26
N SER A 96 2.20 -13.88 -15.81
CA SER A 96 1.38 -15.03 -15.44
C SER A 96 2.14 -15.94 -14.49
N ILE A 97 1.42 -16.51 -13.53
CA ILE A 97 1.96 -17.40 -12.51
C ILE A 97 1.45 -18.81 -12.80
N VAL A 98 2.36 -19.75 -12.98
CA VAL A 98 2.04 -21.15 -13.26
C VAL A 98 2.37 -21.98 -12.03
N VAL A 99 1.35 -22.60 -11.43
CA VAL A 99 1.48 -23.49 -10.26
C VAL A 99 0.86 -24.84 -10.62
N ALA A 100 1.62 -25.92 -10.50
CA ALA A 100 1.16 -27.28 -10.83
C ALA A 100 0.47 -27.40 -12.21
N GLY A 101 0.94 -26.65 -13.20
CA GLY A 101 0.38 -26.62 -14.56
C GLY A 101 -0.83 -25.69 -14.74
N SER A 102 -1.39 -25.13 -13.69
CA SER A 102 -2.49 -24.13 -13.76
C SER A 102 -1.91 -22.72 -13.87
N ARG A 103 -2.47 -21.91 -14.81
CA ARG A 103 -2.05 -20.52 -15.05
C ARG A 103 -2.99 -19.56 -14.34
N HIS A 104 -2.43 -18.56 -13.62
CA HIS A 104 -3.11 -17.48 -12.92
C HIS A 104 -2.65 -16.12 -13.46
N GLY A 105 -3.55 -15.13 -13.47
CA GLY A 105 -3.30 -13.83 -14.11
C GLY A 105 -3.78 -13.78 -15.59
N PRO A 106 -3.25 -12.87 -16.44
CA PRO A 106 -2.01 -12.14 -16.21
C PRO A 106 -2.18 -10.98 -15.22
N TYR A 107 -1.17 -10.77 -14.40
CA TYR A 107 -1.00 -9.56 -13.60
C TYR A 107 -0.35 -8.49 -14.47
N SER A 108 -0.99 -7.34 -14.59
CA SER A 108 -0.44 -6.18 -15.27
C SER A 108 0.35 -5.34 -14.29
N ALA A 109 1.58 -5.01 -14.60
CA ALA A 109 2.39 -4.15 -13.74
C ALA A 109 3.24 -3.20 -14.57
N ARG A 110 3.35 -1.96 -14.13
CA ARG A 110 4.22 -0.96 -14.73
C ARG A 110 5.41 -0.67 -13.83
N THR A 111 6.62 -0.67 -14.40
CA THR A 111 7.79 -0.11 -13.72
C THR A 111 7.65 1.40 -13.59
N ALA A 112 8.21 1.97 -12.54
CA ALA A 112 8.23 3.41 -12.38
C ALA A 112 8.94 4.09 -13.57
N PRO A 113 8.54 5.30 -13.96
CA PRO A 113 9.36 6.15 -14.81
C PRO A 113 10.70 6.47 -14.11
N ARG A 114 11.70 6.88 -14.88
CA ARG A 114 12.93 7.43 -14.30
C ARG A 114 12.63 8.73 -13.56
N ASP A 115 13.48 9.08 -12.61
CA ASP A 115 13.29 10.28 -11.76
C ASP A 115 13.31 11.61 -12.53
N ASP A 116 13.76 11.62 -13.79
CA ASP A 116 13.77 12.75 -14.69
C ASP A 116 12.64 12.71 -15.76
N ASP A 117 11.82 11.69 -15.80
CA ASP A 117 10.72 11.53 -16.76
C ASP A 117 9.51 12.40 -16.36
N PRO A 118 9.13 13.42 -17.16
CA PRO A 118 8.09 14.38 -16.79
C PRO A 118 6.66 13.92 -17.15
N ARG A 119 6.47 12.65 -17.53
CA ARG A 119 5.13 12.15 -17.90
C ARG A 119 4.12 12.34 -16.78
N THR A 120 2.87 12.51 -17.17
CA THR A 120 1.74 12.44 -16.25
C THR A 120 1.59 11.02 -15.70
N VAL A 121 1.30 10.90 -14.42
CA VAL A 121 1.10 9.62 -13.73
C VAL A 121 -0.24 9.61 -13.01
N ARG A 122 -0.84 8.43 -12.89
CA ARG A 122 -2.06 8.19 -12.13
C ARG A 122 -1.81 7.17 -11.04
N ILE A 123 -2.09 7.56 -9.81
CA ILE A 123 -2.02 6.69 -8.63
C ILE A 123 -3.45 6.47 -8.11
N ALA A 124 -3.84 5.22 -7.92
CA ALA A 124 -5.07 4.89 -7.20
C ALA A 124 -4.72 4.52 -5.76
N VAL A 125 -5.32 5.24 -4.81
CA VAL A 125 -5.08 5.06 -3.37
C VAL A 125 -6.33 4.51 -2.72
N PHE A 126 -6.22 3.44 -1.97
CA PHE A 126 -7.34 2.77 -1.32
C PHE A 126 -7.00 2.29 0.09
N ALA A 127 -8.03 2.09 0.89
CA ALA A 127 -8.01 1.51 2.22
C ALA A 127 -9.29 0.69 2.46
N ASP A 128 -9.35 -0.03 3.56
CA ASP A 128 -10.54 -0.68 4.12
C ASP A 128 -11.12 -1.70 3.12
N VAL A 129 -10.43 -2.83 2.97
CA VAL A 129 -10.77 -3.89 2.01
C VAL A 129 -11.04 -5.19 2.72
N ASP A 130 -12.32 -5.47 2.91
CA ASP A 130 -12.83 -6.72 3.46
C ASP A 130 -14.15 -7.11 2.75
N PRO A 131 -14.09 -7.42 1.44
CA PRO A 131 -15.29 -7.80 0.72
C PRO A 131 -15.84 -9.10 1.29
N ASN A 132 -17.10 -9.03 1.66
CA ASN A 132 -17.92 -10.19 1.98
C ASN A 132 -19.32 -9.98 1.35
N PRO A 133 -20.26 -10.92 1.44
CA PRO A 133 -21.57 -10.76 0.82
C PRO A 133 -22.36 -9.52 1.27
N GLU A 134 -21.95 -8.86 2.36
CA GLU A 134 -22.62 -7.68 2.91
C GLU A 134 -22.02 -6.35 2.40
N PHE A 135 -20.79 -6.39 1.83
CA PHE A 135 -20.10 -5.18 1.40
C PHE A 135 -19.97 -5.10 -0.12
N GLU A 136 -20.20 -3.88 -0.60
CA GLU A 136 -20.21 -3.58 -2.02
C GLU A 136 -18.81 -3.64 -2.62
N THR A 137 -18.67 -4.21 -3.81
CA THR A 137 -17.42 -4.32 -4.56
C THR A 137 -17.47 -3.71 -5.97
N ASP A 138 -18.59 -3.09 -6.33
CA ASP A 138 -18.81 -2.50 -7.67
C ASP A 138 -17.84 -1.38 -7.99
N LEU A 139 -17.19 -0.81 -6.98
CA LEU A 139 -16.14 0.20 -7.17
C LEU A 139 -14.89 -0.36 -7.84
N ILE A 140 -14.51 -1.62 -7.57
CA ILE A 140 -13.26 -2.20 -8.06
C ILE A 140 -13.16 -2.21 -9.59
N PRO A 141 -14.19 -2.61 -10.38
CA PRO A 141 -14.15 -2.50 -11.84
C PRO A 141 -13.87 -1.08 -12.35
N HIS A 142 -14.37 -0.05 -11.66
CA HIS A 142 -14.13 1.35 -12.03
C HIS A 142 -12.71 1.81 -11.70
N VAL A 143 -12.10 1.29 -10.62
CA VAL A 143 -10.67 1.50 -10.32
C VAL A 143 -9.81 0.89 -11.42
N VAL A 144 -10.12 -0.33 -11.84
CA VAL A 144 -9.42 -1.02 -12.93
C VAL A 144 -9.58 -0.26 -14.26
N ALA A 145 -10.80 0.18 -14.58
CA ALA A 145 -11.09 0.97 -15.78
C ALA A 145 -10.40 2.34 -15.80
N ALA A 146 -10.04 2.90 -14.63
CA ALA A 146 -9.26 4.11 -14.54
C ALA A 146 -7.79 3.94 -14.98
N ASP A 147 -7.33 2.69 -15.19
CA ASP A 147 -5.99 2.32 -15.64
C ASP A 147 -4.85 2.99 -14.83
N PRO A 148 -4.76 2.78 -13.52
CA PRO A 148 -3.72 3.41 -12.71
C PRO A 148 -2.33 2.86 -13.04
N ASP A 149 -1.31 3.71 -12.92
CA ASP A 149 0.08 3.31 -13.05
C ASP A 149 0.57 2.56 -11.82
N LEU A 150 0.00 2.88 -10.65
CA LEU A 150 0.35 2.31 -9.35
C LEU A 150 -0.89 2.26 -8.45
N LEU A 151 -1.02 1.18 -7.70
CA LEU A 151 -1.92 1.07 -6.56
C LEU A 151 -1.17 1.38 -5.26
N VAL A 152 -1.80 2.10 -4.35
CA VAL A 152 -1.29 2.31 -3.00
C VAL A 152 -2.36 1.91 -1.99
N SER A 153 -2.09 0.91 -1.17
CA SER A 153 -2.91 0.54 -0.01
C SER A 153 -2.36 1.22 1.23
N ILE A 154 -3.20 1.96 1.92
CA ILE A 154 -2.82 2.69 3.12
C ILE A 154 -3.41 2.11 4.41
N GLY A 155 -3.65 0.80 4.40
CA GLY A 155 -4.07 0.02 5.56
C GLY A 155 -5.40 -0.70 5.38
N ASP A 156 -5.67 -1.59 6.32
CA ASP A 156 -6.88 -2.41 6.39
C ASP A 156 -7.08 -3.29 5.15
N PHE A 157 -6.02 -4.04 4.82
CA PHE A 157 -6.01 -4.99 3.70
C PHE A 157 -5.15 -6.22 3.99
N PRO A 158 -5.74 -7.32 4.50
CA PRO A 158 -7.16 -7.57 4.82
C PRO A 158 -7.50 -7.30 6.30
N TYR A 159 -8.77 -7.34 6.65
CA TYR A 159 -9.25 -7.45 8.01
C TYR A 159 -9.02 -8.88 8.52
N THR A 160 -8.15 -9.05 9.50
CA THR A 160 -7.84 -10.37 10.08
C THR A 160 -8.62 -10.66 11.36
N ASP A 161 -9.32 -9.66 11.86
CA ASP A 161 -10.11 -9.69 13.09
C ASP A 161 -11.62 -9.52 12.86
N ASN A 162 -12.07 -9.56 11.60
CA ASN A 162 -13.46 -9.59 11.22
C ASN A 162 -13.92 -11.03 10.92
N GLY A 163 -14.91 -11.54 11.64
CA GLY A 163 -15.31 -12.94 11.63
C GLY A 163 -14.53 -13.73 12.68
N PRO A 164 -14.02 -14.95 12.38
CA PRO A 164 -13.09 -15.62 13.26
C PRO A 164 -11.79 -14.81 13.35
N VAL A 165 -11.49 -14.35 14.57
CA VAL A 165 -10.29 -13.53 14.83
C VAL A 165 -9.03 -14.35 14.61
N ALA A 166 -8.10 -13.86 13.80
CA ALA A 166 -6.81 -14.50 13.61
C ALA A 166 -5.91 -14.31 14.85
N GLU A 167 -5.39 -15.41 15.39
CA GLU A 167 -4.49 -15.40 16.55
C GLU A 167 -3.22 -16.23 16.30
N THR A 168 -3.21 -17.04 15.24
CA THR A 168 -2.10 -17.91 14.88
C THR A 168 -1.57 -17.58 13.50
N LEU A 169 -0.35 -18.03 13.21
CA LEU A 169 0.30 -17.85 11.93
C LEU A 169 -0.58 -18.35 10.77
N ASP A 170 -1.16 -19.55 10.90
CA ASP A 170 -2.00 -20.14 9.86
C ASP A 170 -3.32 -19.39 9.70
N ALA A 171 -3.93 -18.93 10.81
CA ALA A 171 -5.16 -18.14 10.74
C ALA A 171 -4.94 -16.80 10.02
N TYR A 172 -3.84 -16.12 10.26
CA TYR A 172 -3.47 -14.90 9.52
C TYR A 172 -3.27 -15.20 8.02
N ARG A 173 -2.53 -16.27 7.68
CA ARG A 173 -2.33 -16.68 6.28
C ARG A 173 -3.64 -17.00 5.58
N ASP A 174 -4.49 -17.79 6.22
CA ASP A 174 -5.80 -18.18 5.69
C ASP A 174 -6.64 -16.94 5.37
N ARG A 175 -6.65 -15.93 6.25
CA ARG A 175 -7.39 -14.70 6.02
C ARG A 175 -6.83 -13.89 4.85
N HIS A 176 -5.51 -13.76 4.75
CA HIS A 176 -4.87 -13.09 3.60
C HIS A 176 -5.19 -13.77 2.27
N VAL A 177 -5.20 -15.12 2.25
CA VAL A 177 -5.51 -15.89 1.05
C VAL A 177 -6.98 -15.80 0.69
N GLU A 178 -7.86 -15.96 1.68
CA GLU A 178 -9.31 -15.84 1.51
C GLU A 178 -9.68 -14.54 0.77
N ILE A 179 -9.24 -13.40 1.30
CA ILE A 179 -9.57 -12.10 0.73
C ILE A 179 -8.95 -11.92 -0.68
N ARG A 180 -7.68 -12.30 -0.87
CA ARG A 180 -7.02 -12.19 -2.19
C ARG A 180 -7.57 -13.16 -3.24
N SER A 181 -8.23 -14.24 -2.81
CA SER A 181 -8.85 -15.21 -3.70
C SER A 181 -10.21 -14.76 -4.23
N LEU A 182 -10.82 -13.76 -3.62
CA LEU A 182 -12.09 -13.19 -4.09
C LEU A 182 -11.91 -12.59 -5.50
N PRO A 183 -12.85 -12.85 -6.43
CA PRO A 183 -12.70 -12.39 -7.83
C PRO A 183 -12.47 -10.88 -7.97
N SER A 184 -13.17 -10.08 -7.16
CA SER A 184 -13.03 -8.61 -7.17
C SER A 184 -11.63 -8.16 -6.71
N VAL A 185 -11.13 -8.71 -5.60
CA VAL A 185 -9.79 -8.38 -5.09
C VAL A 185 -8.70 -8.86 -6.04
N ARG A 186 -8.87 -10.05 -6.62
CA ARG A 186 -7.97 -10.55 -7.66
C ARG A 186 -7.92 -9.62 -8.86
N MET A 187 -9.09 -9.16 -9.35
CA MET A 187 -9.19 -8.18 -10.44
C MET A 187 -8.41 -6.90 -10.12
N LEU A 188 -8.49 -6.40 -8.89
CA LEU A 188 -7.73 -5.22 -8.45
C LEU A 188 -6.21 -5.48 -8.49
N LEU A 189 -5.75 -6.60 -7.93
CA LEU A 189 -4.33 -6.95 -7.87
C LEU A 189 -3.74 -7.32 -9.24
N GLU A 190 -4.57 -7.78 -10.17
CA GLU A 190 -4.20 -8.05 -11.56
C GLU A 190 -4.07 -6.77 -12.40
N ALA A 191 -4.63 -5.65 -11.96
CA ALA A 191 -4.69 -4.41 -12.75
C ALA A 191 -3.40 -3.59 -12.73
N ALA A 192 -2.71 -3.50 -11.58
CA ALA A 192 -1.48 -2.74 -11.46
C ALA A 192 -0.62 -3.23 -10.27
N ALA A 193 0.66 -2.84 -10.27
CA ALA A 193 1.54 -3.08 -9.14
C ALA A 193 1.10 -2.28 -7.91
N LEU A 194 1.39 -2.82 -6.73
CA LEU A 194 0.94 -2.32 -5.43
C LEU A 194 2.12 -1.91 -4.54
N ARG A 195 1.95 -0.80 -3.83
CA ARG A 195 2.69 -0.47 -2.60
C ARG A 195 1.72 -0.42 -1.44
N ALA A 196 2.10 -0.96 -0.30
CA ALA A 196 1.20 -1.08 0.85
C ALA A 196 1.90 -0.74 2.17
N ILE A 197 1.11 -0.27 3.12
CA ILE A 197 1.38 -0.25 4.55
C ILE A 197 0.16 -0.84 5.26
N TYR A 198 0.36 -1.41 6.42
CA TYR A 198 -0.73 -1.84 7.27
C TYR A 198 -1.33 -0.67 8.05
N ASP A 199 -2.55 -0.88 8.55
CA ASP A 199 -3.08 -0.15 9.67
C ASP A 199 -3.28 -1.10 10.86
N ASP A 200 -4.47 -1.23 11.41
CA ASP A 200 -4.69 -2.06 12.60
C ASP A 200 -5.32 -3.42 12.28
N HIS A 201 -6.24 -3.50 11.37
CA HIS A 201 -6.99 -4.72 11.11
C HIS A 201 -6.20 -5.85 10.45
N GLU A 202 -5.01 -5.59 9.93
CA GLU A 202 -4.08 -6.66 9.53
C GLU A 202 -3.50 -7.40 10.74
N PHE A 203 -3.64 -6.83 11.95
CA PHE A 203 -3.13 -7.36 13.21
C PHE A 203 -4.25 -7.53 14.23
N ARG A 204 -4.79 -6.44 14.71
CA ARG A 204 -5.88 -6.34 15.67
C ARG A 204 -6.37 -4.89 15.74
N ASN A 205 -7.69 -4.70 15.77
CA ASN A 205 -8.30 -3.37 15.89
C ASN A 205 -7.65 -2.50 16.96
N ASN A 206 -7.27 -1.28 16.58
CA ASN A 206 -6.68 -0.23 17.39
C ASN A 206 -5.38 -0.63 18.13
N TRP A 207 -4.54 -1.50 17.53
CA TRP A 207 -3.30 -1.91 18.19
C TRP A 207 -2.26 -0.79 18.30
N ASP A 208 -1.46 -0.88 19.35
CA ASP A 208 -0.38 0.03 19.70
C ASP A 208 0.82 -0.73 20.30
N ALA A 209 1.76 -0.02 20.90
CA ALA A 209 2.93 -0.63 21.53
C ALA A 209 2.57 -1.68 22.60
N MET A 210 1.39 -1.57 23.26
CA MET A 210 0.97 -2.54 24.27
C MET A 210 0.60 -3.89 23.65
N PHE A 211 0.03 -3.93 22.43
CA PHE A 211 -0.25 -5.18 21.76
C PHE A 211 1.04 -5.98 21.49
N ALA A 212 2.06 -5.34 20.93
CA ALA A 212 3.35 -5.99 20.67
C ALA A 212 4.03 -6.48 21.97
N ALA A 213 3.82 -5.80 23.09
CA ALA A 213 4.40 -6.15 24.38
C ALA A 213 3.63 -7.26 25.13
N VAL A 214 2.30 -7.31 25.00
CA VAL A 214 1.43 -8.22 25.76
C VAL A 214 1.06 -9.47 24.96
N GLU A 215 0.72 -9.34 23.68
CA GLU A 215 0.35 -10.44 22.79
C GLU A 215 1.50 -10.77 21.82
N THR A 216 2.70 -10.95 22.34
CA THR A 216 3.95 -11.05 21.56
C THR A 216 3.90 -12.13 20.47
N GLU A 217 3.33 -13.30 20.74
CA GLU A 217 3.25 -14.40 19.77
C GLU A 217 2.28 -14.05 18.63
N ARG A 218 1.12 -13.47 18.96
CA ARG A 218 0.16 -13.03 17.98
C ARG A 218 0.70 -11.90 17.11
N TYR A 219 1.35 -10.92 17.72
CA TYR A 219 2.03 -9.84 16.99
C TYR A 219 3.09 -10.38 16.03
N ALA A 220 3.93 -11.32 16.51
CA ALA A 220 4.95 -11.94 15.67
C ALA A 220 4.35 -12.73 14.50
N ALA A 221 3.25 -13.46 14.74
CA ALA A 221 2.52 -14.20 13.70
C ALA A 221 1.96 -13.24 12.63
N ALA A 222 1.26 -12.19 13.03
CA ALA A 222 0.69 -11.18 12.12
C ALA A 222 1.79 -10.50 11.30
N MET A 223 2.89 -10.07 11.94
CA MET A 223 4.03 -9.43 11.26
C MET A 223 4.72 -10.37 10.27
N THR A 224 4.89 -11.64 10.62
CA THR A 224 5.47 -12.64 9.72
C THR A 224 4.61 -12.82 8.47
N VAL A 225 3.30 -12.93 8.65
CA VAL A 225 2.37 -13.08 7.51
C VAL A 225 2.32 -11.80 6.67
N TRP A 226 2.33 -10.62 7.31
CA TRP A 226 2.47 -9.38 6.56
C TRP A 226 3.68 -9.40 5.64
N ASP A 227 4.86 -9.79 6.14
CA ASP A 227 6.10 -9.85 5.35
C ASP A 227 6.06 -10.92 4.24
N GLU A 228 5.30 -12.01 4.42
CA GLU A 228 5.06 -13.02 3.38
C GLU A 228 4.24 -12.46 2.21
N PHE A 229 3.23 -11.63 2.49
CA PHE A 229 2.32 -11.08 1.49
C PHE A 229 2.74 -9.73 0.93
N PHE A 230 3.57 -9.00 1.66
CA PHE A 230 4.10 -7.67 1.28
C PHE A 230 5.61 -7.57 1.48
N PRO A 231 6.40 -8.46 0.85
CA PRO A 231 7.84 -8.44 1.00
C PRO A 231 8.44 -7.11 0.53
N LEU A 232 9.43 -6.63 1.29
CA LEU A 232 10.14 -5.39 1.03
C LEU A 232 11.64 -5.66 0.82
N ARG A 233 12.36 -4.72 0.19
CA ARG A 233 13.79 -4.84 -0.09
C ARG A 233 14.67 -4.23 0.99
N GLY A 234 15.76 -4.92 1.36
CA GLY A 234 16.85 -4.36 2.15
C GLY A 234 16.38 -3.71 3.46
N ALA A 235 17.02 -2.62 3.86
CA ALA A 235 16.74 -1.92 5.12
C ALA A 235 15.29 -1.37 5.25
N VAL A 236 14.54 -1.27 4.15
CA VAL A 236 13.12 -0.89 4.20
C VAL A 236 12.28 -2.00 4.83
N ALA A 237 12.66 -3.27 4.67
CA ALA A 237 11.98 -4.40 5.29
C ALA A 237 11.98 -4.32 6.84
N ASP A 238 13.01 -3.72 7.44
CA ASP A 238 13.10 -3.59 8.90
C ASP A 238 12.22 -2.49 9.46
N ARG A 239 11.98 -1.43 8.71
CA ARG A 239 11.27 -0.21 9.17
C ARG A 239 9.90 -0.01 8.55
N ARG A 240 9.64 -0.51 7.32
CA ARG A 240 8.45 -0.45 6.48
C ARG A 240 8.05 0.95 6.01
N TYR A 241 8.19 2.01 6.79
CA TYR A 241 8.01 3.37 6.31
C TYR A 241 9.09 3.72 5.27
N ARG A 242 8.72 4.41 4.20
CA ARG A 242 9.59 4.64 3.04
C ARG A 242 9.11 5.76 2.14
N ASN A 243 9.99 6.24 1.29
CA ASN A 243 9.68 7.14 0.19
C ASN A 243 10.17 6.56 -1.14
N TRP A 244 9.57 7.03 -2.21
CA TRP A 244 9.99 6.69 -3.58
C TRP A 244 9.58 7.79 -4.54
N ARG A 245 10.35 7.95 -5.62
CA ARG A 245 9.98 8.78 -6.77
C ARG A 245 9.13 7.96 -7.74
N TRP A 246 8.17 8.64 -8.38
CA TRP A 246 7.43 8.09 -9.51
C TRP A 246 7.50 9.10 -10.65
N GLY A 247 8.61 9.05 -11.43
CA GLY A 247 8.96 10.08 -12.40
C GLY A 247 9.47 11.38 -11.78
N ALA A 248 9.50 12.44 -12.59
CA ALA A 248 10.00 13.74 -12.17
C ALA A 248 9.03 14.47 -11.23
N ASN A 249 7.72 14.20 -11.35
CA ASN A 249 6.68 15.08 -10.86
C ASN A 249 6.27 14.82 -9.41
N VAL A 250 6.46 13.61 -8.90
CA VAL A 250 5.99 13.23 -7.56
C VAL A 250 6.99 12.41 -6.78
N GLU A 251 7.08 12.69 -5.49
CA GLU A 251 7.67 11.82 -4.49
C GLU A 251 6.63 11.45 -3.45
N CYS A 252 6.54 10.16 -3.18
CA CYS A 252 5.58 9.55 -2.27
C CYS A 252 6.29 9.18 -0.96
N PHE A 253 5.63 9.45 0.16
CA PHE A 253 6.08 9.12 1.51
C PHE A 253 5.01 8.27 2.18
N LEU A 254 5.37 7.07 2.62
CA LEU A 254 4.47 6.12 3.24
C LEU A 254 4.88 5.95 4.70
N LEU A 255 4.03 6.40 5.63
CA LEU A 255 4.30 6.42 7.05
C LEU A 255 3.74 5.16 7.73
N ASP A 256 4.46 4.62 8.71
CA ASP A 256 4.00 3.57 9.61
C ASP A 256 3.43 4.24 10.87
N CYS A 257 2.12 4.28 10.97
CA CYS A 257 1.42 4.93 12.08
C CYS A 257 1.13 3.98 13.25
N ARG A 258 1.57 2.71 13.19
CA ARG A 258 1.22 1.71 14.22
C ARG A 258 2.41 1.23 15.02
N ARG A 259 3.49 0.79 14.38
CA ARG A 259 4.58 0.05 15.03
C ARG A 259 5.36 0.85 16.07
N PHE A 260 5.49 2.15 15.87
CA PHE A 260 6.38 3.00 16.65
C PHE A 260 5.64 3.96 17.59
N ARG A 261 4.30 3.86 17.60
CA ARG A 261 3.48 4.75 18.41
C ARG A 261 3.55 4.41 19.89
N SER A 262 3.34 5.44 20.71
CA SER A 262 3.03 5.29 22.14
C SER A 262 1.72 4.53 22.34
N ALA A 263 1.46 4.04 23.54
CA ALA A 263 0.15 3.50 23.88
C ALA A 263 -0.96 4.54 23.60
N ASN A 264 -2.06 4.09 23.00
CA ASN A 264 -3.17 4.97 22.60
C ASN A 264 -3.70 5.77 23.80
N ALA A 265 -3.85 5.11 24.97
CA ALA A 265 -4.32 5.73 26.20
C ALA A 265 -3.28 6.61 26.92
N ALA A 266 -2.05 6.72 26.42
CA ALA A 266 -1.05 7.60 27.03
C ALA A 266 -1.47 9.07 26.91
N PRO A 267 -1.18 9.91 27.92
CA PRO A 267 -1.48 11.34 27.82
C PRO A 267 -0.64 12.01 26.74
N ASP A 268 -1.22 12.97 26.01
CA ASP A 268 -0.50 13.79 25.04
C ASP A 268 0.24 14.94 25.75
N ASP A 269 1.34 14.59 26.41
CA ASP A 269 2.18 15.47 27.23
C ASP A 269 3.43 16.00 26.50
N GLY A 270 3.46 15.86 25.18
CA GLY A 270 4.60 16.23 24.32
C GLY A 270 5.65 15.12 24.17
N HIS A 271 5.51 14.00 24.90
CA HIS A 271 6.33 12.80 24.71
C HIS A 271 5.58 11.68 23.98
N LYS A 272 4.25 11.79 23.89
CA LYS A 272 3.42 10.86 23.13
C LYS A 272 3.74 10.99 21.64
N THR A 273 4.05 9.87 20.99
CA THR A 273 4.46 9.85 19.60
C THR A 273 3.62 8.87 18.79
N MET A 274 3.28 9.24 17.55
CA MET A 274 2.67 8.38 16.54
C MET A 274 3.74 7.66 15.73
N LEU A 275 4.78 8.38 15.31
CA LEU A 275 5.78 7.89 14.38
C LEU A 275 7.06 7.37 15.07
N GLY A 276 7.27 7.73 16.33
CA GLY A 276 8.54 7.55 17.01
C GLY A 276 9.62 8.50 16.46
N ALA A 277 10.59 8.86 17.31
CA ALA A 277 11.59 9.87 16.97
C ALA A 277 12.39 9.57 15.69
N THR A 278 12.74 8.29 15.46
CA THR A 278 13.53 7.89 14.29
C THR A 278 12.77 8.09 12.98
N GLN A 279 11.52 7.68 12.91
CA GLN A 279 10.71 7.85 11.72
C GLN A 279 10.37 9.33 11.48
N LEU A 280 10.00 10.06 12.54
CA LEU A 280 9.70 11.48 12.44
C LEU A 280 10.90 12.27 11.88
N THR A 281 12.10 12.04 12.40
CA THR A 281 13.33 12.66 11.90
C THR A 281 13.58 12.30 10.45
N TRP A 282 13.48 11.01 10.11
CA TRP A 282 13.63 10.56 8.72
C TRP A 282 12.63 11.25 7.78
N PHE A 283 11.35 11.34 8.19
CA PHE A 283 10.31 11.96 7.37
C PHE A 283 10.60 13.44 7.12
N GLN A 284 10.89 14.19 8.17
CA GLN A 284 11.22 15.62 8.06
C GLN A 284 12.44 15.85 7.17
N ASP A 285 13.48 15.07 7.35
CA ASP A 285 14.68 15.14 6.54
C ASP A 285 14.45 14.76 5.08
N ALA A 286 13.70 13.71 4.82
CA ALA A 286 13.45 13.20 3.48
C ALA A 286 12.55 14.16 2.68
N ILE A 287 11.47 14.66 3.29
CA ILE A 287 10.56 15.57 2.61
C ILE A 287 11.19 16.93 2.34
N ALA A 288 12.05 17.43 3.24
CA ALA A 288 12.78 18.67 3.06
C ALA A 288 13.82 18.58 1.91
N ARG A 289 14.39 17.39 1.67
CA ARG A 289 15.35 17.14 0.57
C ARG A 289 14.66 16.82 -0.76
N SER A 290 13.36 16.58 -0.76
CA SER A 290 12.62 16.21 -1.97
C SER A 290 12.64 17.34 -3.00
N VAL A 291 13.08 17.01 -4.20
CA VAL A 291 13.11 17.92 -5.36
C VAL A 291 11.87 17.78 -6.27
N ALA A 292 10.97 16.81 -5.96
CA ALA A 292 9.74 16.67 -6.70
C ALA A 292 8.83 17.88 -6.49
N PRO A 293 8.14 18.40 -7.52
CA PRO A 293 7.15 19.45 -7.34
C PRO A 293 6.04 19.04 -6.35
N PHE A 294 5.55 17.80 -6.44
CA PHE A 294 4.51 17.30 -5.53
C PHE A 294 5.02 16.20 -4.59
N LYS A 295 4.56 16.23 -3.33
CA LYS A 295 4.83 15.26 -2.27
C LYS A 295 3.53 14.69 -1.75
N LEU A 296 3.28 13.41 -2.04
CA LEU A 296 2.15 12.67 -1.48
C LEU A 296 2.59 12.00 -0.18
N VAL A 297 1.96 12.35 0.92
CA VAL A 297 2.22 11.75 2.24
C VAL A 297 1.04 10.84 2.60
N PHE A 298 1.30 9.54 2.64
CA PHE A 298 0.32 8.53 3.01
C PHE A 298 0.45 8.21 4.50
N THR A 299 -0.68 8.29 5.20
CA THR A 299 -0.82 7.93 6.61
C THR A 299 -2.03 7.02 6.76
N SER A 300 -1.91 5.93 7.51
CA SER A 300 -3.03 4.97 7.63
C SER A 300 -4.19 5.59 8.40
N VAL A 301 -3.92 6.36 9.45
CA VAL A 301 -4.93 7.07 10.24
C VAL A 301 -4.99 8.56 9.90
N PRO A 302 -6.18 9.21 9.96
CA PRO A 302 -6.32 10.60 9.54
C PRO A 302 -5.73 11.60 10.53
N LEU A 303 -5.23 12.73 9.99
CA LEU A 303 -4.74 13.86 10.77
C LEU A 303 -5.90 14.61 11.47
N ALA A 304 -7.07 14.67 10.83
CA ALA A 304 -8.23 15.40 11.32
C ALA A 304 -9.32 14.47 11.83
N PHE A 305 -9.90 13.67 11.04
CA PHE A 305 -11.11 12.91 11.34
C PHE A 305 -10.84 11.76 12.31
N GLY A 306 -11.77 11.53 13.22
CA GLY A 306 -11.70 10.43 14.18
C GLY A 306 -12.04 10.88 15.60
N THR A 307 -12.68 9.99 16.35
CA THR A 307 -13.14 10.26 17.72
C THR A 307 -12.46 9.35 18.75
N GLY A 308 -11.60 8.45 18.34
CA GLY A 308 -10.87 7.51 19.16
C GLY A 308 -9.56 8.09 19.72
N ASP A 309 -8.88 7.29 20.50
CA ASP A 309 -7.56 7.61 21.07
C ASP A 309 -6.40 7.10 20.19
N ASP A 310 -6.69 6.45 19.06
CA ASP A 310 -5.74 5.88 18.12
C ASP A 310 -5.47 6.75 16.87
N HIS A 311 -6.15 7.89 16.72
CA HIS A 311 -5.95 8.84 15.62
C HIS A 311 -4.96 9.94 15.97
N TRP A 312 -4.53 10.70 14.96
CA TRP A 312 -3.62 11.83 15.14
C TRP A 312 -4.18 12.92 16.07
N SER A 313 -5.51 13.01 16.23
CA SER A 313 -6.11 13.92 17.19
C SER A 313 -5.71 13.63 18.64
N ALA A 314 -5.44 12.37 18.98
CA ALA A 314 -4.95 11.96 20.28
C ALA A 314 -3.41 12.05 20.43
N PHE A 315 -2.70 12.42 19.36
CA PHE A 315 -1.26 12.69 19.28
C PHE A 315 -1.01 14.11 18.75
N ALA A 316 -1.82 15.05 19.21
CA ALA A 316 -1.91 16.41 18.68
C ALA A 316 -0.60 17.17 18.78
N SER A 317 0.19 16.96 19.83
CA SER A 317 1.49 17.61 20.03
C SER A 317 2.47 17.26 18.91
N GLU A 318 2.62 15.98 18.57
CA GLU A 318 3.50 15.56 17.47
C GLU A 318 2.93 15.94 16.11
N ARG A 319 1.62 15.76 15.89
CA ARG A 319 0.95 16.19 14.65
C ARG A 319 1.22 17.65 14.36
N ASP A 320 0.97 18.53 15.33
CA ASP A 320 1.09 19.96 15.13
C ASP A 320 2.53 20.37 14.88
N ALA A 321 3.50 19.78 15.61
CA ALA A 321 4.92 19.99 15.36
C ALA A 321 5.35 19.50 13.96
N MET A 322 4.83 18.34 13.51
CA MET A 322 5.07 17.82 12.18
C MET A 322 4.53 18.77 11.10
N LEU A 323 3.30 19.25 11.25
CA LEU A 323 2.69 20.20 10.30
C LEU A 323 3.43 21.54 10.27
N ASP A 324 3.89 22.03 11.44
CA ASP A 324 4.69 23.26 11.53
C ASP A 324 6.04 23.13 10.81
N ALA A 325 6.65 21.94 10.82
CA ALA A 325 7.92 21.67 10.12
C ALA A 325 7.77 21.63 8.60
N LEU A 326 6.56 21.52 8.05
CA LEU A 326 6.30 21.51 6.61
C LEU A 326 6.16 22.92 6.00
N VAL A 327 6.15 23.98 6.82
CA VAL A 327 6.00 25.35 6.34
C VAL A 327 7.13 25.70 5.35
N GLY A 328 6.75 26.13 4.16
CA GLY A 328 7.67 26.48 3.05
C GLY A 328 8.07 25.30 2.16
N ILE A 329 7.64 24.07 2.47
CA ILE A 329 7.86 22.91 1.59
C ILE A 329 6.72 22.84 0.57
N GLY A 330 7.03 23.08 -0.71
CA GLY A 330 6.02 23.16 -1.77
C GLY A 330 5.39 21.80 -2.11
N GLY A 331 4.10 21.83 -2.49
CA GLY A 331 3.40 20.71 -3.11
C GLY A 331 3.05 19.55 -2.18
N VAL A 332 2.87 19.79 -0.88
CA VAL A 332 2.59 18.75 0.13
C VAL A 332 1.09 18.49 0.27
N VAL A 333 0.69 17.22 0.14
CA VAL A 333 -0.68 16.76 0.41
C VAL A 333 -0.67 15.44 1.17
N PHE A 334 -1.56 15.32 2.16
CA PHE A 334 -1.76 14.08 2.93
C PHE A 334 -2.95 13.29 2.38
N ILE A 335 -2.82 11.96 2.40
CA ILE A 335 -3.90 11.04 2.08
C ILE A 335 -3.97 9.99 3.20
N ALA A 336 -5.16 9.82 3.77
CA ALA A 336 -5.42 8.97 4.93
C ALA A 336 -6.58 7.97 4.67
N GLY A 337 -6.65 6.90 5.48
CA GLY A 337 -7.70 5.87 5.49
C GLY A 337 -8.48 5.78 6.80
N ASP A 338 -8.86 4.56 7.20
CA ASP A 338 -9.39 4.14 8.52
C ASP A 338 -10.86 4.52 8.84
N GLN A 339 -11.34 5.70 8.47
CA GLN A 339 -12.66 6.19 8.94
C GLN A 339 -13.86 5.80 8.08
N HIS A 340 -13.63 5.08 6.97
CA HIS A 340 -14.66 4.53 6.08
C HIS A 340 -15.61 5.57 5.46
N PHE A 341 -15.14 6.77 5.15
CA PHE A 341 -15.87 7.78 4.38
C PHE A 341 -14.88 8.69 3.64
N PHE A 342 -15.33 9.35 2.59
CA PHE A 342 -14.51 10.35 1.92
C PHE A 342 -14.58 11.70 2.63
N ALA A 343 -13.43 12.36 2.82
CA ALA A 343 -13.39 13.73 3.26
C ALA A 343 -12.19 14.51 2.69
N ALA A 344 -12.37 15.82 2.54
CA ALA A 344 -11.30 16.76 2.26
C ALA A 344 -11.21 17.78 3.39
N HIS A 345 -10.01 18.00 3.89
CA HIS A 345 -9.74 18.88 5.01
C HIS A 345 -8.61 19.86 4.69
N ARG A 346 -8.66 21.04 5.31
CA ARG A 346 -7.59 22.03 5.31
C ARG A 346 -7.13 22.26 6.74
N HIS A 347 -5.91 21.82 7.04
CA HIS A 347 -5.26 22.02 8.33
C HIS A 347 -4.65 23.41 8.47
N ARG A 348 -4.02 23.62 9.64
CA ARG A 348 -3.15 24.77 9.88
C ARG A 348 -2.13 24.92 8.74
N HIS A 349 -1.70 26.14 8.48
CA HIS A 349 -0.79 26.48 7.39
C HIS A 349 -1.31 26.18 5.98
N GLY A 350 -2.62 25.83 5.84
CA GLY A 350 -3.23 25.51 4.54
C GLY A 350 -2.97 24.09 4.04
N ILE A 351 -2.33 23.23 4.83
CA ILE A 351 -2.03 21.83 4.46
C ILE A 351 -3.32 21.08 4.15
N ARG A 352 -3.34 20.36 3.03
CA ARG A 352 -4.49 19.59 2.56
C ARG A 352 -4.36 18.14 2.95
N GLU A 353 -5.48 17.57 3.41
CA GLU A 353 -5.65 16.15 3.65
C GLU A 353 -6.89 15.63 2.93
N PHE A 354 -6.77 14.44 2.34
CA PHE A 354 -7.87 13.68 1.77
C PHE A 354 -7.97 12.35 2.49
N GLN A 355 -9.09 12.13 3.16
CA GLN A 355 -9.42 10.83 3.69
C GLN A 355 -10.19 10.04 2.64
N ILE A 356 -9.78 8.81 2.41
CA ILE A 356 -10.33 7.91 1.42
C ILE A 356 -10.71 6.57 2.06
N GLY A 357 -11.43 5.74 1.33
CA GLY A 357 -11.99 4.48 1.82
C GLY A 357 -13.42 4.68 2.33
N PRO A 358 -14.16 3.59 2.53
CA PRO A 358 -13.75 2.22 2.28
C PRO A 358 -13.82 1.87 0.79
N LEU A 359 -12.90 1.00 0.34
CA LEU A 359 -13.02 0.40 -0.99
C LEU A 359 -14.07 -0.71 -0.99
N ALA A 360 -14.07 -1.56 0.04
CA ALA A 360 -14.98 -2.69 0.18
C ALA A 360 -15.14 -3.09 1.65
N ARG A 361 -15.68 -2.19 2.49
CA ARG A 361 -15.97 -2.39 3.92
C ARG A 361 -17.16 -1.53 4.32
N GLY A 362 -17.75 -1.73 5.50
CA GLY A 362 -18.91 -0.94 5.96
C GLY A 362 -18.63 0.56 5.91
N ILE A 363 -19.60 1.35 5.46
CA ILE A 363 -19.48 2.81 5.35
C ILE A 363 -19.55 3.42 6.75
N GLY A 364 -18.57 4.26 7.08
CA GLY A 364 -18.53 5.05 8.31
C GLY A 364 -19.45 6.28 8.25
N THR A 365 -19.77 6.81 9.40
CA THR A 365 -20.58 8.02 9.51
C THR A 365 -19.67 9.21 9.80
N PRO A 366 -19.57 10.19 8.89
CA PRO A 366 -18.83 11.42 9.17
C PRO A 366 -19.44 12.12 10.39
N GLY A 367 -18.61 12.45 11.39
CA GLY A 367 -19.02 13.21 12.57
C GLY A 367 -19.59 14.59 12.25
N ALA A 368 -19.80 15.43 13.27
CA ALA A 368 -20.22 16.82 13.06
C ALA A 368 -19.18 17.60 12.24
N SER A 369 -19.60 18.67 11.56
CA SER A 369 -18.66 19.49 10.79
C SER A 369 -17.69 20.18 11.73
N GLU A 370 -16.41 20.02 11.47
CA GLU A 370 -15.31 20.65 12.22
C GLU A 370 -14.68 21.77 11.40
N PRO A 371 -14.02 22.74 12.04
CA PRO A 371 -13.25 23.74 11.32
C PRO A 371 -12.23 23.09 10.38
N GLY A 372 -12.14 23.58 9.15
CA GLY A 372 -11.23 23.06 8.13
C GLY A 372 -11.81 21.99 7.24
N VAL A 373 -12.97 21.40 7.55
CA VAL A 373 -13.66 20.46 6.64
C VAL A 373 -14.11 21.21 5.39
N VAL A 374 -13.61 20.76 4.23
CA VAL A 374 -13.95 21.31 2.91
C VAL A 374 -15.10 20.51 2.28
N PHE A 375 -15.02 19.18 2.39
CA PHE A 375 -16.02 18.27 1.84
C PHE A 375 -16.02 16.96 2.62
N ARG A 376 -17.15 16.27 2.64
CA ARG A 376 -17.26 14.89 3.16
C ARG A 376 -18.46 14.17 2.57
N ALA A 377 -18.34 12.86 2.41
CA ALA A 377 -19.39 12.00 1.88
C ALA A 377 -19.28 10.58 2.44
N ALA A 378 -20.36 10.09 3.06
CA ALA A 378 -20.48 8.71 3.52
C ALA A 378 -20.77 7.81 2.31
N ARG A 379 -19.73 7.21 1.73
CA ARG A 379 -19.84 6.32 0.57
C ARG A 379 -18.60 5.50 0.35
N TYR A 380 -18.74 4.38 -0.37
CA TYR A 380 -17.60 3.67 -0.94
C TYR A 380 -16.83 4.57 -1.87
N ASN A 381 -15.50 4.57 -1.76
CA ASN A 381 -14.67 5.43 -2.56
C ASN A 381 -13.22 4.96 -2.66
N VAL A 382 -12.58 5.43 -3.72
CA VAL A 382 -11.12 5.38 -3.92
C VAL A 382 -10.63 6.76 -4.31
N GLY A 383 -9.43 7.10 -3.88
CA GLY A 383 -8.74 8.31 -4.33
C GLY A 383 -7.98 8.04 -5.62
N LEU A 384 -8.30 8.76 -6.71
CA LEU A 384 -7.42 8.84 -7.87
C LEU A 384 -6.62 10.13 -7.78
N VAL A 385 -5.31 10.03 -7.97
CA VAL A 385 -4.40 11.18 -7.97
C VAL A 385 -3.70 11.24 -9.32
N ASP A 386 -4.04 12.23 -10.12
CA ASP A 386 -3.39 12.52 -11.40
C ASP A 386 -2.35 13.61 -11.20
N ILE A 387 -1.10 13.37 -11.59
CA ILE A 387 0.02 14.29 -11.35
C ILE A 387 0.75 14.56 -12.66
N SER A 388 0.80 15.83 -13.06
CA SER A 388 1.63 16.36 -14.14
C SER A 388 2.76 17.24 -13.57
N ALA A 389 3.53 17.89 -14.43
CA ALA A 389 4.62 18.77 -14.00
C ALA A 389 4.15 19.99 -13.18
N ASP A 390 2.95 20.49 -13.48
CA ASP A 390 2.40 21.74 -12.95
C ASP A 390 1.12 21.55 -12.13
N ARG A 391 0.54 20.35 -12.13
CA ARG A 391 -0.79 20.12 -11.57
C ARG A 391 -0.92 18.77 -10.90
N LEU A 392 -1.58 18.78 -9.74
CA LEU A 392 -2.04 17.60 -9.02
C LEU A 392 -3.56 17.68 -8.93
N VAL A 393 -4.25 16.61 -9.31
CA VAL A 393 -5.71 16.49 -9.22
C VAL A 393 -6.06 15.33 -8.33
N VAL A 394 -6.85 15.57 -7.28
CA VAL A 394 -7.41 14.53 -6.42
C VAL A 394 -8.87 14.32 -6.79
N THR A 395 -9.23 13.09 -7.13
CA THR A 395 -10.58 12.69 -7.48
C THR A 395 -11.11 11.65 -6.51
N GLY A 396 -12.29 11.83 -5.97
CA GLY A 396 -13.07 10.79 -5.30
C GLY A 396 -13.91 10.03 -6.33
N LEU A 397 -13.59 8.75 -6.55
CA LEU A 397 -14.31 7.85 -7.45
C LEU A 397 -15.31 7.01 -6.67
N GLY A 398 -16.56 6.91 -7.12
CA GLY A 398 -17.65 6.16 -6.49
C GLY A 398 -18.07 4.90 -7.26
N THR A 399 -19.02 4.13 -6.69
CA THR A 399 -19.44 2.80 -7.14
C THR A 399 -20.11 2.77 -8.51
N ALA A 400 -20.65 3.88 -8.99
CA ALA A 400 -21.17 4.00 -10.36
C ALA A 400 -20.12 4.53 -11.36
N GLY A 401 -18.85 4.62 -10.95
CA GLY A 401 -17.78 5.21 -11.76
C GLY A 401 -17.84 6.75 -11.82
N GLU A 402 -18.68 7.35 -11.00
CA GLU A 402 -18.83 8.80 -10.92
C GLU A 402 -17.64 9.43 -10.18
N ARG A 403 -17.19 10.58 -10.68
CA ARG A 403 -16.27 11.48 -9.97
C ARG A 403 -17.10 12.40 -9.09
N PHE A 404 -17.40 11.98 -7.87
CA PHE A 404 -18.24 12.77 -6.96
C PHE A 404 -17.50 13.91 -6.28
N TYR A 405 -16.18 13.89 -6.33
CA TYR A 405 -15.30 14.96 -5.85
C TYR A 405 -14.12 15.10 -6.81
N GLU A 406 -13.73 16.34 -7.07
CA GLU A 406 -12.52 16.64 -7.83
C GLU A 406 -11.97 17.99 -7.38
N GLU A 407 -10.69 18.04 -7.05
CA GLU A 407 -9.98 19.27 -6.72
C GLU A 407 -8.59 19.27 -7.34
N SER A 408 -8.18 20.42 -7.86
CA SER A 408 -6.96 20.58 -8.65
C SER A 408 -6.08 21.65 -8.04
N PHE A 409 -4.77 21.37 -7.96
CA PHE A 409 -3.78 22.20 -7.29
C PHE A 409 -2.55 22.42 -8.17
N GLY A 410 -2.03 23.66 -8.16
CA GLY A 410 -0.63 23.92 -8.46
C GLY A 410 0.26 23.70 -7.24
N VAL A 411 1.56 23.76 -7.42
CA VAL A 411 2.52 23.60 -6.31
C VAL A 411 2.33 24.66 -5.23
N GLU A 412 2.02 25.90 -5.64
CA GLU A 412 1.83 27.04 -4.72
C GLU A 412 0.59 26.85 -3.83
N ASP A 413 -0.50 26.26 -4.38
CA ASP A 413 -1.73 25.97 -3.63
C ASP A 413 -1.51 24.96 -2.49
N LEU A 414 -0.47 24.12 -2.63
CA LEU A 414 -0.06 23.08 -1.69
C LEU A 414 1.24 23.42 -0.94
N THR A 415 1.63 24.70 -0.94
CA THR A 415 2.79 25.16 -0.18
C THR A 415 2.32 25.73 1.16
N PRO A 416 2.58 25.04 2.28
CA PRO A 416 2.18 25.52 3.60
C PRO A 416 2.81 26.86 3.94
N THR A 417 2.01 27.82 4.41
CA THR A 417 2.45 29.17 4.77
C THR A 417 2.13 29.46 6.23
N ARG A 418 3.00 30.19 6.93
CA ARG A 418 2.63 30.70 8.26
C ARG A 418 1.48 31.68 8.10
N ALA A 419 0.39 31.41 8.85
CA ALA A 419 -0.74 32.32 8.95
C ALA A 419 -0.37 33.56 9.77
#